data_d6a61660e5456bae8d27ddee6f636c6d
#
_entry.id   d6a61660e5456bae8d27ddee6f636c6d
#
_cell.length_a   1.000
_cell.length_b   1.000
_cell.length_c   1.000
_cell.angle_alpha   90.00
_cell.angle_beta   90.00
_cell.angle_gamma   90.00
#
_symmetry.space_group_name_H-M   'P 1'
#
loop_
_entity.id
_entity.type
_entity.pdbx_description
1 polymer ?
#
loop_
_entity_poly.entity_id
_entity_poly.type
_entity_poly.pdbx_seq_one_letter_code
_entity_poly.pdbx_strand_id
1 'polypeptide(L)'
;MKTYCIFFFLIVVKYSALAQEYSSYKQPFQLNLYSETLNDSVSLEITLPKGIKNNTDAEYPIIYLLDKQNQNNYKYNLNTIDYLTSLLWMPEAIVVGITFPWKKRNKWTNPNISGGKADDFIIFLEKELNNELKKNYSISNFNLLIGHSRTAIFSSYALSKSPDFFNGAIANSVSNFDFGDKQQQAQFEFFLNKIPSIPHKYFYYFSVGEQSYGDLHETAVDTLNSYLISKDLPKNLEWRYYKYKVTHNLTPGLTASRALSEIFKDYGRRIDICFNLAKASKNKVPWNGFQELYSSLSSELGFKILPSELFYNSIASEYYNDYDNIYGTKKLNFTLEVLVKAIEKYPKDFSYFSWIGEIYMTQKDYEKGLLFLNKSIELINNDKSISKSDRISYIEEIEALKN
;
A
#
# COMPACT_ATOMS: atom_id res chain seq x y z
N MET A 1 -19.30 -31.67 -31.69
CA MET A 1 -18.26 -30.61 -31.64
C MET A 1 -18.81 -29.20 -31.34
N LYS A 2 -19.94 -29.04 -30.67
CA LYS A 2 -20.54 -27.72 -30.36
C LYS A 2 -20.83 -27.48 -28.86
N THR A 3 -20.60 -28.46 -28.00
CA THR A 3 -20.98 -28.38 -26.58
C THR A 3 -19.84 -27.92 -25.65
N TYR A 4 -18.58 -27.99 -26.09
CA TYR A 4 -17.43 -27.62 -25.28
C TYR A 4 -17.14 -26.11 -25.24
N CYS A 5 -17.57 -25.33 -26.24
CA CYS A 5 -17.36 -23.88 -26.27
C CYS A 5 -18.20 -23.10 -25.25
N ILE A 6 -19.35 -23.63 -24.81
CA ILE A 6 -20.25 -22.91 -23.90
C ILE A 6 -19.74 -23.01 -22.44
N PHE A 7 -19.09 -24.12 -22.08
CA PHE A 7 -18.57 -24.32 -20.72
C PHE A 7 -17.32 -23.44 -20.47
N PHE A 8 -16.46 -23.31 -21.47
CA PHE A 8 -15.27 -22.45 -21.38
C PHE A 8 -15.61 -20.96 -21.24
N PHE A 9 -16.66 -20.50 -21.91
CA PHE A 9 -17.11 -19.10 -21.83
C PHE A 9 -17.74 -18.74 -20.48
N LEU A 10 -18.39 -19.71 -19.81
CA LEU A 10 -18.98 -19.51 -18.48
C LEU A 10 -17.94 -19.44 -17.37
N ILE A 11 -16.85 -20.18 -17.49
CA ILE A 11 -15.73 -20.15 -16.51
C ILE A 11 -14.99 -18.81 -16.62
N VAL A 12 -14.65 -18.34 -17.82
CA VAL A 12 -13.98 -17.05 -18.03
C VAL A 12 -14.85 -15.87 -17.58
N VAL A 13 -16.17 -15.95 -17.78
CA VAL A 13 -17.11 -14.90 -17.33
C VAL A 13 -17.26 -14.88 -15.80
N LYS A 14 -17.19 -16.05 -15.11
CA LYS A 14 -17.23 -16.08 -13.64
C LYS A 14 -15.95 -15.51 -13.01
N TYR A 15 -14.78 -15.82 -13.53
CA TYR A 15 -13.53 -15.23 -13.05
C TYR A 15 -13.42 -13.72 -13.34
N SER A 16 -13.97 -13.24 -14.46
CA SER A 16 -14.02 -11.78 -14.72
C SER A 16 -15.05 -11.06 -13.84
N ALA A 17 -16.12 -11.72 -13.38
CA ALA A 17 -17.07 -11.13 -12.43
C ALA A 17 -16.49 -11.05 -11.00
N LEU A 18 -15.65 -12.02 -10.59
CA LEU A 18 -14.90 -11.96 -9.33
C LEU A 18 -13.79 -10.89 -9.35
N ALA A 19 -13.25 -10.55 -10.52
CA ALA A 19 -12.26 -9.46 -10.67
C ALA A 19 -12.87 -8.07 -10.44
N GLN A 20 -14.18 -7.92 -10.39
CA GLN A 20 -14.86 -6.62 -10.30
C GLN A 20 -15.07 -6.10 -8.86
N GLU A 21 -14.78 -6.90 -7.81
CA GLU A 21 -14.85 -6.50 -6.38
C GLU A 21 -13.52 -6.64 -5.63
N TYR A 22 -12.38 -6.62 -6.29
CA TYR A 22 -11.10 -6.84 -5.64
C TYR A 22 -10.52 -5.55 -5.06
N SER A 23 -11.11 -5.04 -3.98
CA SER A 23 -10.37 -4.17 -3.08
C SER A 23 -9.30 -4.99 -2.36
N SER A 24 -8.06 -4.52 -2.35
CA SER A 24 -6.96 -5.12 -1.56
C SER A 24 -7.13 -4.90 -0.05
N TYR A 25 -8.16 -4.16 0.35
CA TYR A 25 -8.37 -3.68 1.70
C TYR A 25 -9.68 -4.19 2.32
N LYS A 26 -9.67 -4.34 3.65
CA LYS A 26 -10.87 -4.61 4.46
C LYS A 26 -11.69 -3.34 4.64
N GLN A 27 -12.95 -3.48 5.05
CA GLN A 27 -13.77 -2.34 5.46
C GLN A 27 -13.09 -1.58 6.60
N PRO A 28 -13.00 -0.25 6.52
CA PRO A 28 -12.39 0.57 7.55
C PRO A 28 -13.12 0.46 8.89
N PHE A 29 -12.39 0.58 9.99
CA PHE A 29 -12.97 0.69 11.33
C PHE A 29 -12.51 1.94 12.06
N GLN A 30 -13.35 2.43 12.97
CA GLN A 30 -13.06 3.60 13.77
C GLN A 30 -12.25 3.23 15.02
N LEU A 31 -11.25 4.05 15.34
CA LEU A 31 -10.47 3.98 16.56
C LEU A 31 -10.42 5.38 17.19
N ASN A 32 -10.90 5.52 18.42
CA ASN A 32 -10.71 6.74 19.20
C ASN A 32 -9.61 6.47 20.24
N LEU A 33 -8.49 7.16 20.08
CA LEU A 33 -7.33 7.00 20.96
C LEU A 33 -7.15 8.27 21.80
N TYR A 34 -7.19 8.12 23.13
CA TYR A 34 -6.81 9.19 24.03
C TYR A 34 -5.30 9.37 24.00
N SER A 35 -4.87 10.60 23.80
CA SER A 35 -3.46 10.99 23.82
C SER A 35 -3.14 11.73 25.11
N GLU A 36 -2.23 11.18 25.88
CA GLU A 36 -1.69 11.83 27.08
C GLU A 36 -0.91 13.10 26.69
N THR A 37 -0.14 13.03 25.60
CA THR A 37 0.66 14.17 25.11
C THR A 37 -0.21 15.32 24.66
N LEU A 38 -1.28 15.06 23.89
CA LEU A 38 -2.23 16.08 23.46
C LEU A 38 -3.21 16.50 24.56
N ASN A 39 -3.38 15.66 25.60
CA ASN A 39 -4.44 15.71 26.60
C ASN A 39 -5.82 15.82 25.94
N ASP A 40 -6.08 14.90 24.98
CA ASP A 40 -7.29 14.91 24.17
C ASP A 40 -7.45 13.59 23.40
N SER A 41 -8.66 13.33 22.89
CA SER A 41 -8.92 12.16 22.06
C SER A 41 -8.77 12.48 20.59
N VAL A 42 -8.08 11.60 19.87
CA VAL A 42 -7.89 11.65 18.42
C VAL A 42 -8.78 10.60 17.76
N SER A 43 -9.62 11.03 16.83
CA SER A 43 -10.48 10.14 16.05
C SER A 43 -9.76 9.69 14.78
N LEU A 44 -9.64 8.38 14.65
CA LEU A 44 -8.91 7.69 13.59
C LEU A 44 -9.82 6.74 12.84
N GLU A 45 -9.54 6.50 11.58
CA GLU A 45 -10.10 5.41 10.80
C GLU A 45 -8.95 4.56 10.26
N ILE A 46 -8.99 3.29 10.58
CA ILE A 46 -7.94 2.34 10.20
C ILE A 46 -8.45 1.45 9.07
N THR A 47 -7.72 1.42 7.97
CA THR A 47 -7.97 0.53 6.85
C THR A 47 -6.80 -0.45 6.72
N LEU A 48 -7.11 -1.74 6.77
CA LEU A 48 -6.13 -2.82 6.79
C LEU A 48 -6.12 -3.59 5.48
N PRO A 49 -4.94 -4.05 5.00
CA PRO A 49 -4.88 -5.03 3.93
C PRO A 49 -5.67 -6.30 4.28
N LYS A 50 -6.27 -6.95 3.27
CA LYS A 50 -7.04 -8.19 3.49
C LYS A 50 -6.18 -9.29 4.08
N GLY A 51 -4.95 -9.47 3.59
CA GLY A 51 -4.00 -10.51 4.00
C GLY A 51 -3.29 -10.27 5.34
N ILE A 52 -3.50 -9.15 6.03
CA ILE A 52 -2.70 -8.73 7.22
C ILE A 52 -2.62 -9.77 8.35
N LYS A 53 -3.65 -10.60 8.53
CA LYS A 53 -3.65 -11.66 9.55
C LYS A 53 -3.10 -13.00 9.07
N ASN A 54 -2.93 -13.15 7.77
CA ASN A 54 -2.54 -14.41 7.15
C ASN A 54 -1.03 -14.50 6.98
N ASN A 55 -0.34 -13.36 6.81
CA ASN A 55 1.11 -13.29 6.67
C ASN A 55 1.73 -12.64 7.91
N THR A 56 2.12 -13.46 8.87
CA THR A 56 2.74 -13.00 10.14
C THR A 56 4.20 -12.54 9.97
N ASP A 57 4.83 -12.88 8.85
CA ASP A 57 6.22 -12.52 8.57
C ASP A 57 6.35 -11.17 7.87
N ALA A 58 5.26 -10.65 7.29
CA ALA A 58 5.24 -9.36 6.60
C ALA A 58 5.20 -8.20 7.58
N GLU A 59 5.90 -7.13 7.23
CA GLU A 59 5.82 -5.83 7.90
C GLU A 59 5.09 -4.85 7.00
N TYR A 60 4.13 -4.11 7.56
CA TYR A 60 3.29 -3.20 6.80
C TYR A 60 3.71 -1.74 7.02
N PRO A 61 4.01 -0.97 5.96
CA PRO A 61 4.20 0.47 6.05
C PRO A 61 2.90 1.16 6.45
N ILE A 62 3.01 2.36 7.04
CA ILE A 62 1.85 3.16 7.42
C ILE A 62 1.75 4.39 6.51
N ILE A 63 0.55 4.62 5.98
CA ILE A 63 0.21 5.84 5.25
C ILE A 63 -0.82 6.62 6.06
N TYR A 64 -0.42 7.78 6.56
CA TYR A 64 -1.28 8.70 7.29
C TYR A 64 -1.98 9.65 6.33
N LEU A 65 -3.29 9.54 6.22
CA LEU A 65 -4.13 10.46 5.47
C LEU A 65 -4.69 11.52 6.42
N LEU A 66 -4.13 12.72 6.36
CA LEU A 66 -4.55 13.84 7.18
C LEU A 66 -5.83 14.45 6.62
N ASP A 67 -6.62 15.10 7.49
CA ASP A 67 -7.90 15.73 7.13
C ASP A 67 -8.99 14.75 6.63
N LYS A 68 -9.14 13.63 7.31
CA LYS A 68 -10.21 12.65 6.97
C LYS A 68 -11.61 13.27 6.95
N GLN A 69 -11.86 14.35 7.71
CA GLN A 69 -13.13 15.08 7.66
C GLN A 69 -13.43 15.66 6.26
N ASN A 70 -12.43 15.85 5.41
CA ASN A 70 -12.63 16.09 3.98
C ASN A 70 -12.81 14.76 3.25
N GLN A 71 -14.04 14.24 3.29
CA GLN A 71 -14.37 12.90 2.80
C GLN A 71 -14.03 12.68 1.33
N ASN A 72 -14.11 13.70 0.48
CA ASN A 72 -13.79 13.56 -0.94
C ASN A 72 -12.29 13.29 -1.14
N ASN A 73 -11.43 14.11 -0.52
CA ASN A 73 -9.98 13.91 -0.61
C ASN A 73 -9.56 12.60 0.06
N TYR A 74 -10.15 12.28 1.20
CA TYR A 74 -9.86 11.04 1.93
C TYR A 74 -10.16 9.80 1.09
N LYS A 75 -11.40 9.69 0.58
CA LYS A 75 -11.82 8.55 -0.25
C LYS A 75 -11.02 8.46 -1.56
N TYR A 76 -10.71 9.61 -2.17
CA TYR A 76 -9.87 9.62 -3.37
C TYR A 76 -8.49 9.03 -3.10
N ASN A 77 -7.82 9.46 -2.02
CA ASN A 77 -6.51 8.95 -1.65
C ASN A 77 -6.57 7.46 -1.28
N LEU A 78 -7.57 7.04 -0.49
CA LEU A 78 -7.76 5.64 -0.12
C LEU A 78 -7.97 4.75 -1.35
N ASN A 79 -8.83 5.18 -2.28
CA ASN A 79 -9.07 4.46 -3.53
C ASN A 79 -7.84 4.43 -4.44
N THR A 80 -7.03 5.49 -4.44
CA THR A 80 -5.75 5.52 -5.18
C THR A 80 -4.76 4.51 -4.61
N ILE A 81 -4.65 4.43 -3.28
CA ILE A 81 -3.80 3.45 -2.60
C ILE A 81 -4.28 2.03 -2.94
N ASP A 82 -5.58 1.76 -2.82
CA ASP A 82 -6.17 0.46 -3.16
C ASP A 82 -5.91 0.09 -4.63
N TYR A 83 -6.13 1.03 -5.55
CA TYR A 83 -5.86 0.83 -6.97
C TYR A 83 -4.40 0.48 -7.25
N LEU A 84 -3.45 1.24 -6.71
CA LEU A 84 -2.02 0.96 -6.92
C LEU A 84 -1.58 -0.36 -6.27
N THR A 85 -2.14 -0.70 -5.12
CA THR A 85 -1.88 -1.99 -4.45
C THR A 85 -2.45 -3.15 -5.26
N SER A 86 -3.67 -3.02 -5.78
CA SER A 86 -4.32 -4.06 -6.61
C SER A 86 -3.61 -4.32 -7.94
N LEU A 87 -2.84 -3.36 -8.41
CA LEU A 87 -1.97 -3.50 -9.60
C LEU A 87 -0.54 -3.96 -9.26
N LEU A 88 -0.25 -4.28 -8.00
CA LEU A 88 1.11 -4.59 -7.55
C LEU A 88 2.12 -3.46 -7.87
N TRP A 89 1.64 -2.20 -7.96
CA TRP A 89 2.49 -1.04 -8.16
C TRP A 89 3.08 -0.48 -6.86
N MET A 90 2.43 -0.78 -5.73
CA MET A 90 2.92 -0.46 -4.38
C MET A 90 2.66 -1.62 -3.43
N PRO A 91 3.46 -1.76 -2.36
CA PRO A 91 3.22 -2.77 -1.33
C PRO A 91 1.92 -2.48 -0.57
N GLU A 92 1.34 -3.53 0.01
CA GLU A 92 0.24 -3.39 0.96
C GLU A 92 0.67 -2.51 2.14
N ALA A 93 -0.21 -1.59 2.57
CA ALA A 93 0.06 -0.64 3.65
C ALA A 93 -1.12 -0.56 4.62
N ILE A 94 -0.88 -0.25 5.87
CA ILE A 94 -1.94 0.18 6.80
C ILE A 94 -2.23 1.65 6.51
N VAL A 95 -3.49 1.97 6.23
CA VAL A 95 -3.91 3.36 6.00
C VAL A 95 -4.61 3.90 7.24
N VAL A 96 -4.13 5.04 7.73
CA VAL A 96 -4.64 5.71 8.92
C VAL A 96 -5.22 7.06 8.54
N GLY A 97 -6.53 7.16 8.49
CA GLY A 97 -7.25 8.42 8.30
C GLY A 97 -7.39 9.19 9.61
N ILE A 98 -6.93 10.44 9.66
CA ILE A 98 -6.94 11.26 10.88
C ILE A 98 -7.95 12.39 10.74
N THR A 99 -8.90 12.46 11.68
CA THR A 99 -9.92 13.49 11.74
C THR A 99 -9.50 14.62 12.67
N PHE A 100 -9.53 15.85 12.17
CA PHE A 100 -9.27 17.04 12.95
C PHE A 100 -10.57 17.82 13.19
N PRO A 101 -11.02 17.98 14.45
CA PRO A 101 -12.04 18.96 14.76
C PRO A 101 -11.59 20.36 14.35
N TRP A 102 -12.49 21.17 13.80
CA TRP A 102 -12.15 22.48 13.20
C TRP A 102 -11.25 23.36 14.08
N LYS A 103 -11.60 23.49 15.38
CA LYS A 103 -10.82 24.30 16.33
C LYS A 103 -9.44 23.72 16.65
N LYS A 104 -9.28 22.40 16.56
CA LYS A 104 -8.03 21.69 16.91
C LYS A 104 -7.09 21.56 15.71
N ARG A 105 -7.63 21.52 14.48
CA ARG A 105 -6.84 21.36 13.25
C ARG A 105 -5.67 22.35 13.21
N ASN A 106 -5.91 23.65 13.37
CA ASN A 106 -4.85 24.64 13.37
C ASN A 106 -3.86 24.43 14.53
N LYS A 107 -4.39 24.17 15.72
CA LYS A 107 -3.59 24.00 16.93
C LYS A 107 -2.63 22.81 16.86
N TRP A 108 -3.06 21.71 16.27
CA TRP A 108 -2.29 20.47 16.21
C TRP A 108 -1.39 20.35 14.98
N THR A 109 -1.65 21.12 13.92
CA THR A 109 -0.94 20.96 12.65
C THR A 109 -0.20 22.19 12.17
N ASN A 110 -0.20 23.28 12.92
CA ASN A 110 0.54 24.50 12.57
C ASN A 110 1.74 24.66 13.52
N PRO A 111 2.98 24.45 13.05
CA PRO A 111 4.17 24.62 13.88
C PRO A 111 4.46 26.09 14.26
N ASN A 112 3.85 27.06 13.56
CA ASN A 112 4.21 28.48 13.66
C ASN A 112 3.33 29.29 14.62
N ILE A 113 2.36 28.64 15.31
CA ILE A 113 1.48 29.37 16.24
C ILE A 113 1.93 29.22 17.69
N SER A 114 1.86 30.32 18.44
CA SER A 114 2.10 30.31 19.88
C SER A 114 1.09 29.40 20.59
N GLY A 115 1.57 28.52 21.47
CA GLY A 115 0.72 27.51 22.13
C GLY A 115 0.20 26.44 21.19
N GLY A 116 0.78 26.30 19.99
CA GLY A 116 0.53 25.18 19.09
C GLY A 116 0.99 23.84 19.68
N LYS A 117 0.46 22.75 19.15
CA LYS A 117 0.75 21.39 19.57
C LYS A 117 1.22 20.50 18.42
N ALA A 118 1.94 21.09 17.45
CA ALA A 118 2.44 20.32 16.30
C ALA A 118 3.49 19.27 16.73
N ASP A 119 4.37 19.63 17.66
CA ASP A 119 5.35 18.70 18.24
C ASP A 119 4.65 17.61 19.07
N ASP A 120 3.66 17.97 19.90
CA ASP A 120 2.87 17.01 20.65
C ASP A 120 2.15 16.02 19.71
N PHE A 121 1.68 16.50 18.57
CA PHE A 121 1.00 15.66 17.59
C PHE A 121 1.98 14.72 16.86
N ILE A 122 3.24 15.15 16.63
CA ILE A 122 4.31 14.25 16.16
C ILE A 122 4.54 13.16 17.20
N ILE A 123 4.70 13.51 18.48
CA ILE A 123 4.90 12.54 19.58
C ILE A 123 3.72 11.55 19.67
N PHE A 124 2.49 12.04 19.52
CA PHE A 124 1.30 11.16 19.43
C PHE A 124 1.44 10.11 18.33
N LEU A 125 1.81 10.52 17.11
CA LEU A 125 1.97 9.59 15.98
C LEU A 125 3.10 8.59 16.21
N GLU A 126 4.26 9.07 16.70
CA GLU A 126 5.47 8.26 16.88
C GLU A 126 5.36 7.27 18.03
N LYS A 127 4.79 7.69 19.14
CA LYS A 127 4.82 6.93 20.39
C LYS A 127 3.47 6.30 20.70
N GLU A 128 2.40 7.07 20.74
CA GLU A 128 1.14 6.57 21.25
C GLU A 128 0.42 5.72 20.19
N LEU A 129 0.18 6.29 19.00
CA LEU A 129 -0.51 5.59 17.92
C LEU A 129 0.33 4.42 17.36
N ASN A 130 1.63 4.64 17.15
CA ASN A 130 2.52 3.59 16.66
C ASN A 130 2.57 2.40 17.61
N ASN A 131 2.66 2.65 18.94
CA ASN A 131 2.63 1.58 19.92
C ASN A 131 1.26 0.88 19.97
N GLU A 132 0.16 1.61 19.80
CA GLU A 132 -1.18 1.01 19.74
C GLU A 132 -1.32 0.06 18.54
N LEU A 133 -0.85 0.48 17.37
CA LEU A 133 -0.89 -0.36 16.18
C LEU A 133 0.03 -1.58 16.32
N LYS A 134 1.21 -1.45 16.92
CA LYS A 134 2.17 -2.56 17.16
C LYS A 134 1.62 -3.67 18.06
N LYS A 135 0.62 -3.38 18.91
CA LYS A 135 -0.01 -4.43 19.73
C LYS A 135 -0.72 -5.49 18.90
N ASN A 136 -1.23 -5.11 17.74
CA ASN A 136 -2.10 -5.96 16.94
C ASN A 136 -1.56 -6.30 15.55
N TYR A 137 -0.57 -5.54 15.06
CA TYR A 137 -0.07 -5.64 13.67
C TYR A 137 1.45 -5.57 13.63
N SER A 138 2.04 -6.32 12.70
CA SER A 138 3.46 -6.21 12.37
C SER A 138 3.62 -4.99 11.46
N ILE A 139 3.95 -3.84 12.05
CA ILE A 139 4.17 -2.60 11.30
C ILE A 139 5.65 -2.34 11.09
N SER A 140 5.98 -1.84 9.91
CA SER A 140 7.35 -1.45 9.55
C SER A 140 7.71 -0.08 10.11
N ASN A 141 8.96 0.31 9.90
CA ASN A 141 9.42 1.67 10.21
C ASN A 141 9.18 2.67 9.05
N PHE A 142 8.48 2.27 7.98
CA PHE A 142 8.19 3.16 6.88
C PHE A 142 6.85 3.88 7.11
N ASN A 143 6.93 5.21 7.27
CA ASN A 143 5.80 6.07 7.57
C ASN A 143 5.71 7.21 6.56
N LEU A 144 4.58 7.31 5.84
CA LEU A 144 4.31 8.32 4.82
C LEU A 144 3.14 9.21 5.24
N LEU A 145 3.32 10.52 5.18
CA LEU A 145 2.28 11.52 5.46
C LEU A 145 1.69 12.06 4.16
N ILE A 146 0.37 12.14 4.07
CA ILE A 146 -0.34 12.82 2.97
C ILE A 146 -1.23 13.92 3.57
N GLY A 147 -0.89 15.17 3.29
CA GLY A 147 -1.60 16.34 3.79
C GLY A 147 -2.02 17.31 2.70
N HIS A 148 -3.01 18.17 2.99
CA HIS A 148 -3.48 19.21 2.08
C HIS A 148 -3.55 20.56 2.79
N SER A 149 -3.06 21.62 2.12
CA SER A 149 -3.10 22.97 2.64
C SER A 149 -2.34 23.06 3.98
N ARG A 150 -3.01 23.34 5.07
CA ARG A 150 -2.41 23.42 6.41
C ARG A 150 -1.78 22.12 6.87
N THR A 151 -2.40 20.98 6.60
CA THR A 151 -1.81 19.68 6.93
C THR A 151 -0.67 19.31 5.99
N ALA A 152 -0.55 19.92 4.82
CA ALA A 152 0.66 19.83 4.00
C ALA A 152 1.86 20.52 4.66
N ILE A 153 1.64 21.67 5.36
CA ILE A 153 2.69 22.28 6.18
C ILE A 153 3.14 21.31 7.28
N PHE A 154 2.17 20.74 7.99
CA PHE A 154 2.47 19.74 9.02
C PHE A 154 3.28 18.56 8.47
N SER A 155 2.88 18.02 7.29
CA SER A 155 3.59 16.89 6.66
C SER A 155 5.06 17.26 6.36
N SER A 156 5.32 18.45 5.83
CA SER A 156 6.68 18.95 5.58
C SER A 156 7.46 19.16 6.88
N TYR A 157 6.82 19.75 7.89
CA TYR A 157 7.41 19.97 9.21
C TYR A 157 7.74 18.64 9.91
N ALA A 158 6.80 17.71 9.97
CA ALA A 158 6.98 16.43 10.63
C ALA A 158 8.09 15.60 9.98
N LEU A 159 8.16 15.54 8.65
CA LEU A 159 9.24 14.89 7.92
C LEU A 159 10.61 15.48 8.31
N SER A 160 10.73 16.80 8.34
CA SER A 160 12.00 17.45 8.68
C SER A 160 12.36 17.37 10.16
N LYS A 161 11.37 17.31 11.05
CA LYS A 161 11.54 17.25 12.51
C LYS A 161 11.91 15.85 12.99
N SER A 162 11.26 14.83 12.42
CA SER A 162 11.37 13.44 12.86
C SER A 162 11.72 12.50 11.71
N PRO A 163 12.87 12.68 11.06
CA PRO A 163 13.29 11.81 9.96
C PRO A 163 13.60 10.36 10.39
N ASP A 164 13.80 10.10 11.68
CA ASP A 164 13.92 8.72 12.18
C ASP A 164 12.60 7.96 12.18
N PHE A 165 11.47 8.67 12.09
CA PHE A 165 10.14 8.07 12.08
C PHE A 165 9.43 8.24 10.74
N PHE A 166 9.47 9.43 10.12
CA PHE A 166 8.83 9.67 8.82
C PHE A 166 9.81 9.51 7.68
N ASN A 167 9.46 8.66 6.70
CA ASN A 167 10.26 8.42 5.49
C ASN A 167 9.80 9.26 4.31
N GLY A 168 8.59 9.84 4.40
CA GLY A 168 8.11 10.67 3.31
C GLY A 168 6.93 11.56 3.66
N ALA A 169 6.77 12.60 2.83
CA ALA A 169 5.63 13.50 2.87
C ALA A 169 5.15 13.84 1.45
N ILE A 170 3.83 13.74 1.25
CA ILE A 170 3.13 14.27 0.09
C ILE A 170 2.35 15.51 0.57
N ALA A 171 2.88 16.68 0.27
CA ALA A 171 2.38 17.96 0.73
C ALA A 171 1.59 18.66 -0.39
N ASN A 172 0.28 18.37 -0.44
CA ASN A 172 -0.60 18.88 -1.49
C ASN A 172 -0.95 20.33 -1.24
N SER A 173 -0.62 21.22 -2.17
CA SER A 173 -0.93 22.66 -2.11
C SER A 173 -0.54 23.28 -0.77
N VAL A 174 0.75 23.29 -0.50
CA VAL A 174 1.30 23.82 0.75
C VAL A 174 0.92 25.29 0.88
N SER A 175 0.12 25.65 1.88
CA SER A 175 -0.33 27.01 2.13
C SER A 175 0.38 27.60 3.33
N ASN A 176 0.75 28.90 3.29
CA ASN A 176 1.39 29.59 4.41
C ASN A 176 2.69 28.94 4.92
N PHE A 177 3.37 28.18 4.07
CA PHE A 177 4.70 27.67 4.35
C PHE A 177 5.69 28.78 4.01
N ASP A 178 6.09 29.54 4.99
CA ASP A 178 7.09 30.60 4.79
C ASP A 178 8.49 30.02 4.90
N PHE A 179 9.01 29.54 3.78
CA PHE A 179 10.39 29.06 3.72
C PHE A 179 11.42 30.21 3.84
N GLY A 180 10.97 31.47 3.84
CA GLY A 180 11.76 32.64 4.23
C GLY A 180 12.06 32.70 5.74
N ASP A 181 11.29 31.97 6.57
CA ASP A 181 11.52 31.85 8.00
C ASP A 181 12.81 31.07 8.28
N LYS A 182 13.74 31.69 8.98
CA LYS A 182 15.05 31.12 9.32
C LYS A 182 14.93 29.85 10.16
N GLN A 183 13.92 29.72 10.99
CA GLN A 183 13.71 28.53 11.82
C GLN A 183 13.27 27.34 10.96
N GLN A 184 12.39 27.55 9.99
CA GLN A 184 11.97 26.52 9.05
C GLN A 184 13.13 26.11 8.13
N GLN A 185 13.93 27.04 7.65
CA GLN A 185 15.13 26.71 6.89
C GLN A 185 16.11 25.88 7.71
N ALA A 186 16.42 26.29 8.93
CA ALA A 186 17.32 25.56 9.82
C ALA A 186 16.81 24.13 10.12
N GLN A 187 15.48 23.96 10.28
CA GLN A 187 14.87 22.66 10.47
C GLN A 187 15.03 21.76 9.23
N PHE A 188 14.86 22.34 8.05
CA PHE A 188 15.04 21.60 6.79
C PHE A 188 16.52 21.28 6.53
N GLU A 189 17.44 22.16 6.88
CA GLU A 189 18.88 21.90 6.82
C GLU A 189 19.30 20.78 7.79
N PHE A 190 18.74 20.75 8.99
CA PHE A 190 18.93 19.64 9.91
C PHE A 190 18.51 18.30 9.26
N PHE A 191 17.33 18.24 8.65
CA PHE A 191 16.85 17.07 7.93
C PHE A 191 17.81 16.65 6.82
N LEU A 192 18.20 17.58 5.94
CA LEU A 192 19.12 17.30 4.83
C LEU A 192 20.49 16.81 5.29
N ASN A 193 20.97 17.28 6.43
CA ASN A 193 22.24 16.86 7.00
C ASN A 193 22.16 15.48 7.71
N LYS A 194 20.98 15.12 8.21
CA LYS A 194 20.77 13.87 8.95
C LYS A 194 20.58 12.67 8.05
N ILE A 195 19.76 12.77 7.00
CA ILE A 195 19.35 11.64 6.17
C ILE A 195 20.48 10.94 5.42
N PRO A 196 21.63 11.54 5.08
CA PRO A 196 22.75 10.80 4.47
C PRO A 196 23.30 9.66 5.32
N SER A 197 23.13 9.73 6.64
CA SER A 197 23.54 8.67 7.58
C SER A 197 22.58 7.48 7.60
N ILE A 198 21.45 7.57 6.92
CA ILE A 198 20.37 6.58 6.93
C ILE A 198 20.38 5.82 5.59
N PRO A 199 20.37 4.48 5.60
CA PRO A 199 20.65 3.71 4.39
C PRO A 199 19.49 3.60 3.41
N HIS A 200 18.28 4.05 3.78
CA HIS A 200 17.09 3.96 2.95
C HIS A 200 16.68 5.29 2.33
N LYS A 201 15.75 5.26 1.37
CA LYS A 201 15.24 6.44 0.70
C LYS A 201 14.27 7.25 1.54
N TYR A 202 14.28 8.57 1.28
CA TYR A 202 13.32 9.55 1.75
C TYR A 202 12.57 10.16 0.56
N PHE A 203 11.32 10.55 0.80
CA PHE A 203 10.43 11.04 -0.25
C PHE A 203 9.79 12.36 0.16
N TYR A 204 10.01 13.41 -0.64
CA TYR A 204 9.37 14.68 -0.41
C TYR A 204 8.71 15.19 -1.70
N TYR A 205 7.40 15.09 -1.77
CA TYR A 205 6.62 15.50 -2.92
C TYR A 205 5.68 16.63 -2.51
N PHE A 206 5.77 17.78 -3.18
CA PHE A 206 4.97 18.93 -2.82
C PHE A 206 4.42 19.63 -4.06
N SER A 207 3.31 20.35 -3.88
CA SER A 207 2.63 21.00 -4.99
C SER A 207 2.06 22.35 -4.62
N VAL A 208 1.74 23.13 -5.64
CA VAL A 208 0.93 24.33 -5.56
C VAL A 208 -0.03 24.38 -6.75
N GLY A 209 -1.23 24.95 -6.51
CA GLY A 209 -2.21 25.28 -7.55
C GLY A 209 -2.31 26.78 -7.72
N GLU A 210 -2.80 27.24 -8.87
CA GLU A 210 -3.15 28.65 -9.06
C GLU A 210 -4.16 29.08 -7.99
N GLN A 211 -3.89 30.23 -7.37
CA GLN A 211 -4.71 30.74 -6.26
C GLN A 211 -5.53 31.92 -6.72
N SER A 212 -6.82 31.89 -6.41
CA SER A 212 -7.71 33.04 -6.58
C SER A 212 -7.45 34.17 -5.56
N TYR A 213 -6.53 33.97 -4.62
CA TYR A 213 -6.33 34.81 -3.43
C TYR A 213 -4.91 35.42 -3.33
N GLY A 214 -4.21 35.55 -4.44
CA GLY A 214 -2.91 36.25 -4.51
C GLY A 214 -1.67 35.38 -4.39
N ASP A 215 -0.57 35.90 -4.84
CA ASP A 215 0.67 35.20 -5.19
C ASP A 215 1.52 34.66 -4.01
N LEU A 216 1.12 34.94 -2.75
CA LEU A 216 1.97 34.65 -1.59
C LEU A 216 2.26 33.14 -1.38
N HIS A 217 1.28 32.26 -1.63
CA HIS A 217 1.48 30.83 -1.45
C HIS A 217 2.35 30.24 -2.55
N GLU A 218 2.13 30.66 -3.78
CA GLU A 218 2.92 30.23 -4.93
C GLU A 218 4.38 30.64 -4.76
N THR A 219 4.61 31.89 -4.40
CA THR A 219 5.96 32.44 -4.16
C THR A 219 6.70 31.68 -3.05
N ALA A 220 6.04 31.35 -1.94
CA ALA A 220 6.67 30.62 -0.85
C ALA A 220 7.08 29.21 -1.27
N VAL A 221 6.24 28.51 -2.04
CA VAL A 221 6.53 27.15 -2.54
C VAL A 221 7.59 27.18 -3.63
N ASP A 222 7.59 28.20 -4.52
CA ASP A 222 8.65 28.42 -5.51
C ASP A 222 9.99 28.70 -4.82
N THR A 223 9.99 29.42 -3.69
CA THR A 223 11.20 29.68 -2.87
C THR A 223 11.77 28.35 -2.32
N LEU A 224 10.93 27.47 -1.77
CA LEU A 224 11.36 26.15 -1.32
C LEU A 224 11.93 25.32 -2.48
N ASN A 225 11.26 25.30 -3.63
CA ASN A 225 11.75 24.60 -4.81
C ASN A 225 13.12 25.13 -5.26
N SER A 226 13.28 26.47 -5.32
CA SER A 226 14.54 27.11 -5.69
C SER A 226 15.66 26.79 -4.70
N TYR A 227 15.35 26.76 -3.41
CA TYR A 227 16.27 26.33 -2.37
C TYR A 227 16.75 24.92 -2.59
N LEU A 228 15.83 23.94 -2.81
CA LEU A 228 16.18 22.54 -3.04
C LEU A 228 17.04 22.38 -4.31
N ILE A 229 16.72 23.08 -5.39
CA ILE A 229 17.52 23.08 -6.63
C ILE A 229 18.94 23.61 -6.40
N SER A 230 19.11 24.59 -5.51
CA SER A 230 20.40 25.23 -5.23
C SER A 230 21.35 24.40 -4.35
N LYS A 231 20.88 23.30 -3.74
CA LYS A 231 21.65 22.49 -2.80
C LYS A 231 22.18 21.21 -3.46
N ASP A 232 23.33 20.77 -3.01
CA ASP A 232 23.79 19.38 -3.23
C ASP A 232 22.99 18.48 -2.28
N LEU A 233 21.93 17.89 -2.81
CA LEU A 233 20.97 17.12 -2.01
C LEU A 233 21.47 15.70 -1.77
N PRO A 234 21.13 15.09 -0.62
CA PRO A 234 21.42 13.71 -0.33
C PRO A 234 20.89 12.76 -1.40
N LYS A 235 21.71 11.79 -1.83
CA LYS A 235 21.36 10.83 -2.88
C LYS A 235 20.15 9.95 -2.52
N ASN A 236 19.88 9.79 -1.25
CA ASN A 236 18.74 9.04 -0.75
C ASN A 236 17.47 9.90 -0.57
N LEU A 237 17.48 11.17 -0.97
CA LEU A 237 16.28 12.01 -1.04
C LEU A 237 15.72 12.03 -2.46
N GLU A 238 14.55 11.45 -2.66
CA GLU A 238 13.75 11.66 -3.86
C GLU A 238 12.71 12.73 -3.60
N TRP A 239 12.71 13.78 -4.42
CA TRP A 239 11.78 14.88 -4.27
C TRP A 239 11.24 15.34 -5.61
N ARG A 240 10.03 15.95 -5.60
CA ARG A 240 9.40 16.57 -6.77
C ARG A 240 8.57 17.78 -6.35
N TYR A 241 8.60 18.78 -7.18
CA TYR A 241 7.69 19.92 -7.13
C TYR A 241 6.73 19.89 -8.31
N TYR A 242 5.44 20.04 -8.02
CA TYR A 242 4.40 20.10 -9.04
C TYR A 242 3.67 21.45 -8.95
N LYS A 243 3.71 22.21 -10.04
CA LYS A 243 2.97 23.45 -10.21
C LYS A 243 1.83 23.20 -11.18
N TYR A 244 0.61 23.36 -10.73
CA TYR A 244 -0.59 23.05 -11.51
C TYR A 244 -1.38 24.31 -11.83
N LYS A 245 -1.93 24.40 -13.06
CA LYS A 245 -2.91 25.41 -13.47
C LYS A 245 -4.32 25.05 -13.02
N VAL A 246 -4.48 24.78 -11.74
CA VAL A 246 -5.76 24.39 -11.11
C VAL A 246 -5.91 25.07 -9.76
N THR A 247 -7.13 25.07 -9.22
CA THR A 247 -7.40 25.64 -7.91
C THR A 247 -6.72 24.85 -6.79
N HIS A 248 -6.46 25.54 -5.67
CA HIS A 248 -5.93 24.96 -4.43
C HIS A 248 -6.57 23.63 -4.02
N ASN A 249 -7.89 23.53 -4.15
CA ASN A 249 -8.66 22.35 -3.71
C ASN A 249 -8.58 21.17 -4.68
N LEU A 250 -8.13 21.36 -5.92
CA LEU A 250 -8.01 20.29 -6.90
C LEU A 250 -6.63 19.61 -6.87
N THR A 251 -5.62 20.25 -6.29
CA THR A 251 -4.25 19.70 -6.24
C THR A 251 -4.13 18.33 -5.59
N PRO A 252 -4.88 17.97 -4.51
CA PRO A 252 -4.75 16.65 -3.90
C PRO A 252 -4.99 15.49 -4.86
N GLY A 253 -6.00 15.62 -5.74
CA GLY A 253 -6.31 14.60 -6.74
C GLY A 253 -5.21 14.41 -7.80
N LEU A 254 -4.46 15.45 -8.11
CA LEU A 254 -3.38 15.40 -9.10
C LEU A 254 -2.04 14.99 -8.47
N THR A 255 -1.75 15.51 -7.27
CA THR A 255 -0.44 15.30 -6.63
C THR A 255 -0.34 13.93 -6.00
N ALA A 256 -1.34 13.50 -5.21
CA ALA A 256 -1.22 12.30 -4.41
C ALA A 256 -1.09 11.03 -5.26
N SER A 257 -1.91 10.87 -6.30
CA SER A 257 -1.82 9.71 -7.20
C SER A 257 -0.48 9.66 -7.94
N ARG A 258 -0.03 10.80 -8.44
CA ARG A 258 1.26 10.90 -9.13
C ARG A 258 2.43 10.63 -8.18
N ALA A 259 2.42 11.27 -7.00
CA ALA A 259 3.46 11.08 -5.99
C ALA A 259 3.56 9.63 -5.51
N LEU A 260 2.42 8.99 -5.18
CA LEU A 260 2.40 7.57 -4.79
C LEU A 260 2.95 6.66 -5.89
N SER A 261 2.56 6.91 -7.15
CA SER A 261 3.08 6.15 -8.30
C SER A 261 4.58 6.33 -8.48
N GLU A 262 5.14 7.53 -8.23
CA GLU A 262 6.57 7.80 -8.35
C GLU A 262 7.36 7.27 -7.13
N ILE A 263 6.83 7.36 -5.90
CA ILE A 263 7.45 6.81 -4.69
C ILE A 263 7.65 5.29 -4.83
N PHE A 264 6.65 4.60 -5.31
CA PHE A 264 6.67 3.13 -5.41
C PHE A 264 7.02 2.61 -6.81
N LYS A 265 7.49 3.47 -7.73
CA LYS A 265 7.85 3.07 -9.12
C LYS A 265 8.82 1.90 -9.18
N ASP A 266 9.80 1.87 -8.27
CA ASP A 266 10.83 0.83 -8.27
C ASP A 266 10.27 -0.49 -7.74
N TYR A 267 9.26 -0.46 -6.85
CA TYR A 267 8.49 -1.63 -6.47
C TYR A 267 7.74 -2.21 -7.69
N GLY A 268 6.90 -1.41 -8.34
CA GLY A 268 6.14 -1.86 -9.51
C GLY A 268 7.03 -2.41 -10.62
N ARG A 269 8.13 -1.71 -10.97
CA ARG A 269 9.07 -2.16 -11.99
C ARG A 269 9.74 -3.49 -11.65
N ARG A 270 10.08 -3.74 -10.38
CA ARG A 270 10.67 -5.02 -9.97
C ARG A 270 9.64 -6.15 -9.99
N ILE A 271 8.39 -5.85 -9.70
CA ILE A 271 7.31 -6.81 -9.90
C ILE A 271 7.17 -7.17 -11.38
N ASP A 272 7.20 -6.18 -12.29
CA ASP A 272 7.19 -6.43 -13.74
C ASP A 272 8.38 -7.32 -14.18
N ILE A 273 9.56 -7.11 -13.59
CA ILE A 273 10.73 -7.98 -13.83
C ILE A 273 10.44 -9.40 -13.34
N CYS A 274 9.79 -9.58 -12.18
CA CYS A 274 9.40 -10.91 -11.70
C CYS A 274 8.46 -11.61 -12.70
N PHE A 275 7.46 -10.92 -13.25
CA PHE A 275 6.60 -11.46 -14.30
C PHE A 275 7.37 -11.84 -15.55
N ASN A 276 8.30 -11.00 -16.02
CA ASN A 276 9.13 -11.31 -17.17
C ASN A 276 10.03 -12.53 -16.92
N LEU A 277 10.60 -12.67 -15.72
CA LEU A 277 11.36 -13.86 -15.32
C LEU A 277 10.47 -15.11 -15.30
N ALA A 278 9.25 -15.00 -14.80
CA ALA A 278 8.28 -16.09 -14.80
C ALA A 278 7.96 -16.54 -16.24
N LYS A 279 7.64 -15.60 -17.13
CA LYS A 279 7.36 -15.86 -18.55
C LYS A 279 8.52 -16.52 -19.28
N ALA A 280 9.72 -16.04 -19.06
CA ALA A 280 10.93 -16.55 -19.69
C ALA A 280 11.37 -17.93 -19.16
N SER A 281 10.82 -18.38 -18.03
CA SER A 281 11.25 -19.60 -17.35
C SER A 281 10.75 -20.85 -18.07
N LYS A 282 11.68 -21.79 -18.36
CA LYS A 282 11.41 -23.02 -19.11
C LYS A 282 11.49 -24.30 -18.26
N ASN A 283 12.26 -24.26 -17.16
CA ASN A 283 12.61 -25.46 -16.41
C ASN A 283 12.18 -25.45 -14.94
N LYS A 284 12.09 -24.27 -14.32
CA LYS A 284 11.74 -24.08 -12.90
C LYS A 284 11.23 -22.66 -12.64
N VAL A 285 10.50 -22.48 -11.57
CA VAL A 285 10.11 -21.14 -11.09
C VAL A 285 11.37 -20.38 -10.63
N PRO A 286 11.57 -19.11 -11.03
CA PRO A 286 12.81 -18.36 -10.76
C PRO A 286 12.80 -17.72 -9.35
N TRP A 287 12.62 -18.54 -8.30
CA TRP A 287 12.52 -18.07 -6.92
C TRP A 287 13.70 -17.22 -6.44
N ASN A 288 14.93 -17.60 -6.82
CA ASN A 288 16.13 -16.83 -6.45
C ASN A 288 16.08 -15.41 -7.02
N GLY A 289 15.67 -15.27 -8.27
CA GLY A 289 15.50 -13.95 -8.90
C GLY A 289 14.41 -13.11 -8.21
N PHE A 290 13.29 -13.73 -7.83
CA PHE A 290 12.25 -13.05 -7.05
C PHE A 290 12.79 -12.59 -5.69
N GLN A 291 13.49 -13.47 -4.98
CA GLN A 291 14.06 -13.15 -3.67
C GLN A 291 15.09 -12.02 -3.72
N GLU A 292 15.96 -11.99 -4.72
CA GLU A 292 16.93 -10.91 -4.95
C GLU A 292 16.24 -9.56 -5.16
N LEU A 293 15.19 -9.53 -6.00
CA LEU A 293 14.41 -8.32 -6.27
C LEU A 293 13.69 -7.80 -5.02
N TYR A 294 13.05 -8.68 -4.25
CA TYR A 294 12.39 -8.30 -2.98
C TYR A 294 13.40 -7.86 -1.90
N SER A 295 14.55 -8.49 -1.83
CA SER A 295 15.63 -8.10 -0.90
C SER A 295 16.19 -6.72 -1.24
N SER A 296 16.37 -6.43 -2.53
CA SER A 296 16.79 -5.12 -3.02
C SER A 296 15.76 -4.03 -2.67
N LEU A 297 14.46 -4.30 -2.87
CA LEU A 297 13.39 -3.40 -2.48
C LEU A 297 13.36 -3.13 -0.98
N SER A 298 13.53 -4.18 -0.18
CA SER A 298 13.55 -4.07 1.29
C SER A 298 14.69 -3.17 1.76
N SER A 299 15.88 -3.32 1.17
CA SER A 299 17.03 -2.46 1.46
C SER A 299 16.77 -1.01 1.06
N GLU A 300 16.16 -0.78 -0.09
CA GLU A 300 15.93 0.56 -0.65
C GLU A 300 14.88 1.34 0.14
N LEU A 301 13.78 0.69 0.53
CA LEU A 301 12.68 1.32 1.27
C LEU A 301 12.86 1.24 2.79
N GLY A 302 13.83 0.47 3.30
CA GLY A 302 14.18 0.40 4.71
C GLY A 302 13.25 -0.45 5.57
N PHE A 303 12.47 -1.36 4.96
CA PHE A 303 11.64 -2.32 5.69
C PHE A 303 11.50 -3.64 4.93
N LYS A 304 11.16 -4.70 5.64
CA LYS A 304 11.02 -6.03 5.06
C LYS A 304 9.80 -6.13 4.15
N ILE A 305 10.05 -6.28 2.85
CA ILE A 305 9.02 -6.48 1.83
C ILE A 305 9.03 -7.93 1.41
N LEU A 306 7.86 -8.58 1.47
CA LEU A 306 7.64 -9.95 1.06
C LEU A 306 6.61 -10.02 -0.06
N PRO A 307 6.62 -11.10 -0.87
CA PRO A 307 5.56 -11.36 -1.82
C PRO A 307 4.19 -11.39 -1.15
N SER A 308 3.25 -10.60 -1.66
CA SER A 308 1.88 -10.55 -1.17
C SER A 308 1.07 -11.75 -1.69
N GLU A 309 -0.11 -11.97 -1.12
CA GLU A 309 -1.08 -12.95 -1.64
C GLU A 309 -1.39 -12.68 -3.12
N LEU A 310 -1.59 -11.42 -3.48
CA LEU A 310 -1.83 -11.00 -4.86
C LEU A 310 -0.66 -11.35 -5.80
N PHE A 311 0.59 -11.24 -5.33
CA PHE A 311 1.75 -11.64 -6.12
C PHE A 311 1.73 -13.14 -6.43
N TYR A 312 1.49 -13.99 -5.43
CA TYR A 312 1.40 -15.44 -5.65
C TYR A 312 0.26 -15.79 -6.61
N ASN A 313 -0.92 -15.20 -6.41
CA ASN A 313 -2.07 -15.40 -7.30
C ASN A 313 -1.76 -15.00 -8.75
N SER A 314 -1.11 -13.85 -8.92
CA SER A 314 -0.79 -13.34 -10.25
C SER A 314 0.27 -14.18 -10.96
N ILE A 315 1.32 -14.61 -10.28
CA ILE A 315 2.35 -15.50 -10.87
C ILE A 315 1.75 -16.88 -11.17
N ALA A 316 0.93 -17.44 -10.27
CA ALA A 316 0.25 -18.70 -10.52
C ALA A 316 -0.69 -18.61 -11.73
N SER A 317 -1.45 -17.52 -11.85
CA SER A 317 -2.34 -17.26 -13.01
C SER A 317 -1.55 -17.11 -14.32
N GLU A 318 -0.38 -16.49 -14.30
CA GLU A 318 0.48 -16.36 -15.48
C GLU A 318 0.90 -17.72 -16.02
N TYR A 319 1.29 -18.65 -15.14
CA TYR A 319 1.63 -20.01 -15.54
C TYR A 319 0.41 -20.86 -15.93
N TYR A 320 -0.72 -20.67 -15.25
CA TYR A 320 -1.95 -21.40 -15.50
C TYR A 320 -2.56 -21.01 -16.85
N ASN A 321 -2.59 -19.71 -17.19
CA ASN A 321 -3.15 -19.22 -18.44
C ASN A 321 -2.31 -19.58 -19.67
N ASP A 322 -1.03 -19.88 -19.48
CA ASP A 322 -0.13 -20.36 -20.54
C ASP A 322 -0.26 -21.89 -20.79
N TYR A 323 -1.19 -22.52 -20.10
CA TYR A 323 -1.43 -23.97 -20.14
C TYR A 323 -1.72 -24.51 -21.56
N ASP A 324 -2.46 -23.75 -22.36
CA ASP A 324 -2.83 -24.15 -23.74
C ASP A 324 -1.72 -23.90 -24.78
N ASN A 325 -0.63 -23.22 -24.38
CA ASN A 325 0.50 -22.90 -25.25
C ASN A 325 1.71 -23.80 -24.98
N ILE A 326 2.28 -24.39 -26.02
CA ILE A 326 3.62 -25.02 -26.18
C ILE A 326 4.19 -25.86 -24.98
N TYR A 327 3.84 -25.59 -23.72
CA TYR A 327 4.44 -26.19 -22.52
C TYR A 327 3.52 -27.15 -21.73
N GLY A 328 2.22 -27.19 -21.99
CA GLY A 328 1.27 -28.16 -21.43
C GLY A 328 1.46 -28.44 -19.92
N THR A 329 1.61 -29.71 -19.56
CA THR A 329 1.77 -30.16 -18.18
C THR A 329 2.91 -29.51 -17.39
N LYS A 330 3.94 -28.96 -18.06
CA LYS A 330 5.05 -28.28 -17.38
C LYS A 330 4.62 -26.97 -16.73
N LYS A 331 3.72 -26.22 -17.36
CA LYS A 331 3.22 -24.97 -16.78
C LYS A 331 2.27 -25.23 -15.61
N LEU A 332 1.46 -26.27 -15.66
CA LEU A 332 0.67 -26.71 -14.48
C LEU A 332 1.56 -27.09 -13.30
N ASN A 333 2.71 -27.74 -13.55
CA ASN A 333 3.66 -28.03 -12.49
C ASN A 333 4.27 -26.78 -11.89
N PHE A 334 4.52 -25.72 -12.69
CA PHE A 334 4.98 -24.43 -12.18
C PHE A 334 3.90 -23.71 -11.38
N THR A 335 2.65 -23.75 -11.84
CA THR A 335 1.50 -23.26 -11.08
C THR A 335 1.43 -23.94 -9.73
N LEU A 336 1.50 -25.28 -9.68
CA LEU A 336 1.53 -26.04 -8.44
C LEU A 336 2.69 -25.62 -7.53
N GLU A 337 3.89 -25.43 -8.06
CA GLU A 337 5.06 -25.00 -7.29
C GLU A 337 4.81 -23.62 -6.64
N VAL A 338 4.19 -22.68 -7.36
CA VAL A 338 3.83 -21.37 -6.83
C VAL A 338 2.77 -21.47 -5.75
N LEU A 339 1.71 -22.25 -5.99
CA LEU A 339 0.60 -22.44 -5.04
C LEU A 339 1.05 -23.16 -3.76
N VAL A 340 1.94 -24.16 -3.88
CA VAL A 340 2.55 -24.83 -2.71
C VAL A 340 3.35 -23.80 -1.88
N LYS A 341 4.07 -22.92 -2.54
CA LYS A 341 4.79 -21.83 -1.84
C LYS A 341 3.83 -20.84 -1.19
N ALA A 342 2.69 -20.58 -1.84
CA ALA A 342 1.64 -19.71 -1.29
C ALA A 342 1.01 -20.30 -0.02
N ILE A 343 0.68 -21.59 0.02
CA ILE A 343 0.10 -22.22 1.23
C ILE A 343 1.08 -22.27 2.40
N GLU A 344 2.41 -22.26 2.17
CA GLU A 344 3.38 -22.12 3.25
C GLU A 344 3.25 -20.76 3.95
N LYS A 345 2.86 -19.71 3.23
CA LYS A 345 2.72 -18.33 3.73
C LYS A 345 1.29 -18.00 4.15
N TYR A 346 0.31 -18.58 3.49
CA TYR A 346 -1.12 -18.37 3.68
C TYR A 346 -1.86 -19.69 3.96
N PRO A 347 -1.51 -20.42 5.04
CA PRO A 347 -2.01 -21.80 5.28
C PRO A 347 -3.52 -21.89 5.59
N LYS A 348 -4.18 -20.75 5.79
CA LYS A 348 -5.62 -20.67 6.07
C LYS A 348 -6.44 -20.22 4.85
N ASP A 349 -5.80 -19.87 3.76
CA ASP A 349 -6.49 -19.47 2.55
C ASP A 349 -6.97 -20.71 1.78
N PHE A 350 -8.27 -20.96 1.85
CA PHE A 350 -8.89 -22.11 1.22
C PHE A 350 -8.78 -22.10 -0.31
N SER A 351 -8.64 -20.94 -0.94
CA SER A 351 -8.63 -20.78 -2.39
C SER A 351 -7.40 -21.46 -3.02
N TYR A 352 -6.24 -21.38 -2.36
CA TYR A 352 -5.03 -22.07 -2.82
C TYR A 352 -5.19 -23.58 -2.80
N PHE A 353 -5.82 -24.12 -1.76
CA PHE A 353 -6.08 -25.56 -1.67
C PHE A 353 -7.07 -26.02 -2.74
N SER A 354 -8.13 -25.24 -2.99
CA SER A 354 -9.07 -25.51 -4.07
C SER A 354 -8.37 -25.54 -5.42
N TRP A 355 -7.54 -24.54 -5.71
CA TRP A 355 -6.83 -24.44 -6.99
C TRP A 355 -5.82 -25.57 -7.19
N ILE A 356 -5.04 -25.92 -6.16
CA ILE A 356 -4.14 -27.09 -6.20
C ILE A 356 -4.95 -28.38 -6.48
N GLY A 357 -6.09 -28.56 -5.80
CA GLY A 357 -6.97 -29.68 -6.00
C GLY A 357 -7.49 -29.78 -7.44
N GLU A 358 -7.98 -28.68 -8.00
CA GLU A 358 -8.43 -28.58 -9.40
C GLU A 358 -7.34 -29.00 -10.40
N ILE A 359 -6.09 -28.53 -10.18
CA ILE A 359 -4.96 -28.89 -11.05
C ILE A 359 -4.67 -30.39 -10.98
N TYR A 360 -4.67 -31.02 -9.79
CA TYR A 360 -4.48 -32.45 -9.67
C TYR A 360 -5.61 -33.26 -10.30
N MET A 361 -6.87 -32.81 -10.16
CA MET A 361 -8.01 -33.41 -10.87
C MET A 361 -7.81 -33.34 -12.41
N THR A 362 -7.37 -32.20 -12.92
CA THR A 362 -7.06 -32.03 -14.35
C THR A 362 -5.94 -32.96 -14.81
N GLN A 363 -4.93 -33.18 -13.98
CA GLN A 363 -3.82 -34.10 -14.23
C GLN A 363 -4.19 -35.58 -14.03
N LYS A 364 -5.45 -35.90 -13.63
CA LYS A 364 -5.96 -37.22 -13.31
C LYS A 364 -5.29 -37.87 -12.08
N ASP A 365 -4.66 -37.06 -11.22
CA ASP A 365 -4.20 -37.50 -9.89
C ASP A 365 -5.34 -37.27 -8.88
N TYR A 366 -6.39 -38.10 -9.00
CA TYR A 366 -7.64 -37.95 -8.25
C TYR A 366 -7.44 -38.07 -6.74
N GLU A 367 -6.47 -38.86 -6.29
CA GLU A 367 -6.19 -39.04 -4.86
C GLU A 367 -5.70 -37.68 -4.26
N LYS A 368 -4.70 -37.03 -4.86
CA LYS A 368 -4.24 -35.75 -4.40
C LYS A 368 -5.28 -34.66 -4.64
N GLY A 369 -5.98 -34.68 -5.77
CA GLY A 369 -7.05 -33.74 -6.06
C GLY A 369 -8.08 -33.70 -4.94
N LEU A 370 -8.63 -34.84 -4.57
CA LEU A 370 -9.60 -34.98 -3.49
C LEU A 370 -9.04 -34.60 -2.12
N LEU A 371 -7.77 -34.90 -1.84
CA LEU A 371 -7.12 -34.46 -0.60
C LEU A 371 -7.13 -32.96 -0.44
N PHE A 372 -6.70 -32.21 -1.47
CA PHE A 372 -6.63 -30.76 -1.44
C PHE A 372 -8.02 -30.09 -1.46
N LEU A 373 -8.97 -30.61 -2.27
CA LEU A 373 -10.35 -30.09 -2.29
C LEU A 373 -11.04 -30.28 -0.94
N ASN A 374 -10.87 -31.45 -0.27
CA ASN A 374 -11.41 -31.67 1.06
C ASN A 374 -10.79 -30.76 2.11
N LYS A 375 -9.48 -30.47 2.00
CA LYS A 375 -8.82 -29.49 2.89
C LYS A 375 -9.35 -28.07 2.68
N SER A 376 -9.65 -27.68 1.46
CA SER A 376 -10.29 -26.41 1.16
C SER A 376 -11.65 -26.29 1.85
N ILE A 377 -12.51 -27.31 1.75
CA ILE A 377 -13.83 -27.35 2.41
C ILE A 377 -13.68 -27.28 3.95
N GLU A 378 -12.70 -27.99 4.52
CA GLU A 378 -12.41 -27.93 5.96
C GLU A 378 -12.08 -26.47 6.38
N LEU A 379 -11.22 -25.77 5.63
CA LEU A 379 -10.85 -24.39 5.91
C LEU A 379 -12.06 -23.44 5.82
N ILE A 380 -12.89 -23.57 4.79
CA ILE A 380 -14.13 -22.80 4.64
C ILE A 380 -15.05 -23.01 5.84
N ASN A 381 -15.21 -24.25 6.30
CA ASN A 381 -16.07 -24.57 7.43
C ASN A 381 -15.58 -23.98 8.77
N ASN A 382 -14.27 -23.88 8.92
CA ASN A 382 -13.62 -23.33 10.12
C ASN A 382 -13.50 -21.81 10.13
N ASP A 383 -13.65 -21.15 8.98
CA ASP A 383 -13.57 -19.69 8.89
C ASP A 383 -14.89 -19.03 9.28
N LYS A 384 -14.90 -18.41 10.48
CA LYS A 384 -16.08 -17.69 11.00
C LYS A 384 -16.36 -16.37 10.29
N SER A 385 -15.43 -15.85 9.49
CA SER A 385 -15.59 -14.61 8.75
C SER A 385 -16.38 -14.78 7.46
N ILE A 386 -16.50 -16.00 6.94
CA ILE A 386 -17.26 -16.34 5.74
C ILE A 386 -18.75 -16.38 6.09
N SER A 387 -19.57 -15.63 5.34
CA SER A 387 -21.01 -15.63 5.51
C SER A 387 -21.60 -17.02 5.22
N LYS A 388 -22.81 -17.31 5.75
CA LYS A 388 -23.46 -18.60 5.51
C LYS A 388 -23.75 -18.81 4.01
N SER A 389 -24.16 -17.78 3.29
CA SER A 389 -24.44 -17.85 1.86
C SER A 389 -23.19 -18.14 1.05
N ASP A 390 -22.09 -17.40 1.33
CA ASP A 390 -20.83 -17.56 0.59
C ASP A 390 -20.21 -18.93 0.87
N ARG A 391 -20.31 -19.41 2.12
CA ARG A 391 -19.85 -20.75 2.51
C ARG A 391 -20.53 -21.85 1.68
N ILE A 392 -21.84 -21.76 1.52
CA ILE A 392 -22.61 -22.73 0.71
C ILE A 392 -22.11 -22.65 -0.74
N SER A 393 -22.03 -21.46 -1.31
CA SER A 393 -21.60 -21.27 -2.71
C SER A 393 -20.19 -21.82 -2.96
N TYR A 394 -19.23 -21.50 -2.08
CA TYR A 394 -17.85 -21.98 -2.23
C TYR A 394 -17.75 -23.52 -2.12
N ILE A 395 -18.49 -24.13 -1.18
CA ILE A 395 -18.50 -25.60 -1.04
C ILE A 395 -19.13 -26.26 -2.28
N GLU A 396 -20.24 -25.75 -2.80
CA GLU A 396 -20.87 -26.26 -4.02
C GLU A 396 -19.93 -26.18 -5.22
N GLU A 397 -19.20 -25.08 -5.38
CA GLU A 397 -18.19 -24.93 -6.43
C GLU A 397 -17.06 -25.97 -6.30
N ILE A 398 -16.55 -26.19 -5.08
CA ILE A 398 -15.49 -27.18 -4.84
C ILE A 398 -16.00 -28.62 -5.02
N GLU A 399 -17.23 -28.92 -4.58
CA GLU A 399 -17.81 -30.26 -4.80
C GLU A 399 -18.00 -30.54 -6.30
N ALA A 400 -18.31 -29.54 -7.11
CA ALA A 400 -18.40 -29.69 -8.56
C ALA A 400 -17.05 -30.05 -9.21
N LEU A 401 -15.91 -29.67 -8.61
CA LEU A 401 -14.57 -30.03 -9.10
C LEU A 401 -14.20 -31.47 -8.82
N LYS A 402 -14.92 -32.18 -7.92
CA LYS A 402 -14.66 -33.61 -7.58
C LYS A 402 -15.23 -34.58 -8.59
N ASN A 403 -16.15 -34.16 -9.47
CA ASN A 403 -16.79 -34.94 -10.49
C ASN A 403 -16.13 -34.76 -11.87
#